data_87cfab6e7fcd6f4047b75647e6e3d793
#
_entry.id   87cfab6e7fcd6f4047b75647e6e3d793
#
_cell.length_a   1.000
_cell.length_b   1.000
_cell.length_c   1.000
_cell.angle_alpha   90.00
_cell.angle_beta   90.00
_cell.angle_gamma   90.00
#
_symmetry.space_group_name_H-M   'P 1'
#
loop_
_entity.id
_entity.type
_entity.pdbx_description
1 polymer ?
#
loop_
_entity_poly.entity_id
_entity_poly.type
_entity_poly.pdbx_seq_one_letter_code
_entity_poly.pdbx_strand_id
1 'polypeptide(L)'
;MNTTQFTPVLLVIAGLLGACSSVQTTNLLEQTRSDYRAVQNNPQAAKYAPLQLKQADDAMARANAAAADNQSAEEVDKLAYLAKQKIAVTQEMVKQKSAESSIVG
;
A
#
# COMPACT_ATOMS: atom_id res chain seq x y z
N MET A 1 15.46 7.92 48.70
CA MET A 1 14.31 7.35 48.79
C MET A 1 13.35 7.69 47.75
N ASN A 2 13.00 8.84 47.57
CA ASN A 2 11.96 9.22 46.64
C ASN A 2 12.36 9.09 45.20
N THR A 3 13.64 9.09 44.93
CA THR A 3 14.14 9.06 43.58
C THR A 3 13.82 7.77 42.86
N THR A 4 13.63 6.73 43.63
CA THR A 4 13.37 5.43 42.99
C THR A 4 12.02 5.37 42.32
N GLN A 5 11.15 6.27 42.69
CA GLN A 5 9.80 6.25 42.17
C GLN A 5 9.71 6.74 40.73
N PHE A 6 10.62 7.57 40.34
CA PHE A 6 10.57 8.14 39.00
C PHE A 6 10.94 7.16 37.92
N THR A 7 11.84 6.25 38.23
CA THR A 7 12.34 5.32 37.25
C THR A 7 11.24 4.45 36.65
N PRO A 8 10.37 3.84 37.44
CA PRO A 8 9.31 3.01 36.85
C PRO A 8 8.38 3.79 35.94
N VAL A 9 8.15 5.04 36.26
CA VAL A 9 7.26 5.86 35.44
C VAL A 9 7.84 6.07 34.06
N LEU A 10 9.13 6.31 34.00
CA LEU A 10 9.79 6.51 32.72
C LEU A 10 9.74 5.26 31.85
N LEU A 11 9.87 4.12 32.47
CA LEU A 11 9.81 2.86 31.73
C LEU A 11 8.45 2.63 31.14
N VAL A 12 7.42 2.99 31.84
CA VAL A 12 6.06 2.82 31.36
C VAL A 12 5.83 3.67 30.11
N ILE A 13 6.31 4.89 30.13
CA ILE A 13 6.18 5.78 28.99
C ILE A 13 6.86 5.20 27.76
N ALA A 14 8.05 4.65 27.95
CA ALA A 14 8.78 4.04 26.83
C ALA A 14 8.01 2.87 26.24
N GLY A 15 7.36 2.10 27.10
CA GLY A 15 6.56 0.98 26.63
C GLY A 15 5.38 1.43 25.79
N LEU A 16 4.75 2.51 26.17
CA LEU A 16 3.63 3.04 25.41
C LEU A 16 4.05 3.50 24.02
N LEU A 17 5.21 4.13 23.93
CA LEU A 17 5.71 4.57 22.65
C LEU A 17 5.96 3.40 21.72
N GLY A 18 6.49 2.32 22.26
CA GLY A 18 6.70 1.11 21.48
C GLY A 18 5.39 0.55 20.94
N ALA A 19 4.35 0.61 21.75
CA ALA A 19 3.05 0.08 21.34
C ALA A 19 2.44 0.92 20.21
N CYS A 20 2.70 2.20 20.19
CA CYS A 20 2.12 3.08 19.18
C CYS A 20 2.65 2.84 17.78
N SER A 21 3.79 2.18 17.65
CA SER A 21 4.40 1.99 16.35
C SER A 21 4.05 0.66 15.71
N SER A 22 2.98 0.03 16.16
CA SER A 22 2.64 -1.31 15.68
C SER A 22 1.66 -1.31 14.52
N VAL A 23 1.84 -0.44 13.56
CA VAL A 23 1.04 -0.47 12.33
C VAL A 23 1.50 -1.66 11.50
N GLN A 24 0.55 -2.44 11.03
CA GLN A 24 0.86 -3.66 10.30
C GLN A 24 1.27 -3.33 8.86
N THR A 25 2.55 -3.41 8.61
CA THR A 25 3.10 -3.17 7.28
C THR A 25 3.96 -4.36 6.89
N THR A 26 3.78 -4.85 5.68
CA THR A 26 4.53 -5.99 5.18
C THR A 26 5.39 -5.56 4.00
N ASN A 27 6.39 -6.36 3.67
CA ASN A 27 7.23 -6.10 2.50
C ASN A 27 6.40 -6.09 1.22
N LEU A 28 5.43 -6.99 1.12
CA LEU A 28 4.58 -7.04 -0.06
C LEU A 28 3.75 -5.78 -0.19
N LEU A 29 3.20 -5.29 0.92
CA LEU A 29 2.42 -4.06 0.90
C LEU A 29 3.28 -2.88 0.47
N GLU A 30 4.52 -2.79 0.97
CA GLU A 30 5.42 -1.71 0.60
C GLU A 30 5.79 -1.75 -0.87
N GLN A 31 6.07 -2.92 -1.41
CA GLN A 31 6.33 -3.08 -2.83
C GLN A 31 5.11 -2.67 -3.65
N THR A 32 3.95 -3.09 -3.21
CA THR A 32 2.72 -2.80 -3.92
C THR A 32 2.41 -1.31 -3.90
N ARG A 33 2.69 -0.64 -2.80
CA ARG A 33 2.54 0.83 -2.73
C ARG A 33 3.45 1.53 -3.72
N SER A 34 4.67 1.03 -3.86
CA SER A 34 5.62 1.58 -4.82
C SER A 34 5.12 1.39 -6.26
N ASP A 35 4.67 0.20 -6.58
CA ASP A 35 4.10 -0.10 -7.90
C ASP A 35 2.89 0.77 -8.18
N TYR A 36 2.06 0.96 -7.18
CA TYR A 36 0.86 1.78 -7.31
C TYR A 36 1.20 3.23 -7.61
N ARG A 37 2.19 3.78 -6.91
CA ARG A 37 2.62 5.15 -7.16
C ARG A 37 3.11 5.32 -8.59
N ALA A 38 3.81 4.33 -9.11
CA ALA A 38 4.32 4.38 -10.47
C ALA A 38 3.16 4.44 -11.48
N VAL A 39 2.13 3.62 -11.30
CA VAL A 39 1.01 3.62 -12.23
C VAL A 39 0.13 4.85 -12.03
N GLN A 40 -0.02 5.31 -10.80
CA GLN A 40 -0.80 6.49 -10.50
C GLN A 40 -0.20 7.75 -11.12
N ASN A 41 1.12 7.83 -11.13
CA ASN A 41 1.82 8.97 -11.68
C ASN A 41 2.01 8.90 -13.19
N ASN A 42 1.60 7.82 -13.80
CA ASN A 42 1.71 7.67 -15.25
C ASN A 42 0.47 8.24 -15.92
N PRO A 43 0.58 9.34 -16.66
CA PRO A 43 -0.59 9.95 -17.30
C PRO A 43 -1.26 9.02 -18.31
N GLN A 44 -0.52 8.08 -18.88
CA GLN A 44 -1.09 7.13 -19.81
C GLN A 44 -2.04 6.14 -19.13
N ALA A 45 -1.85 5.91 -17.83
CA ALA A 45 -2.75 5.02 -17.10
C ALA A 45 -4.18 5.58 -17.07
N ALA A 46 -4.32 6.85 -16.77
CA ALA A 46 -5.63 7.50 -16.77
C ALA A 46 -6.20 7.59 -18.18
N LYS A 47 -5.33 7.74 -19.17
CA LYS A 47 -5.78 7.88 -20.54
C LYS A 47 -6.22 6.55 -21.16
N TYR A 48 -5.43 5.51 -20.97
CA TYR A 48 -5.62 4.24 -21.67
C TYR A 48 -6.28 3.16 -20.84
N ALA A 49 -6.22 3.27 -19.51
CA ALA A 49 -6.74 2.21 -18.64
C ALA A 49 -7.47 2.80 -17.42
N PRO A 50 -8.45 3.70 -17.65
CA PRO A 50 -9.11 4.37 -16.52
C PRO A 50 -9.88 3.40 -15.62
N LEU A 51 -10.53 2.41 -16.20
CA LEU A 51 -11.28 1.43 -15.41
C LEU A 51 -10.34 0.58 -14.56
N GLN A 52 -9.27 0.10 -15.19
CA GLN A 52 -8.30 -0.74 -14.50
C GLN A 52 -7.61 0.06 -13.39
N LEU A 53 -7.30 1.33 -13.65
CA LEU A 53 -6.69 2.18 -12.65
C LEU A 53 -7.61 2.35 -11.45
N LYS A 54 -8.90 2.53 -11.68
CA LYS A 54 -9.86 2.67 -10.59
C LYS A 54 -9.93 1.38 -9.78
N GLN A 55 -9.89 0.24 -10.42
CA GLN A 55 -9.87 -1.05 -9.73
C GLN A 55 -8.62 -1.20 -8.88
N ALA A 56 -7.49 -0.73 -9.39
CA ALA A 56 -6.24 -0.72 -8.63
C ALA A 56 -6.34 0.22 -7.42
N ASP A 57 -6.93 1.39 -7.62
CA ASP A 57 -7.16 2.35 -6.52
C ASP A 57 -7.98 1.71 -5.41
N ASP A 58 -9.08 1.06 -5.77
CA ASP A 58 -9.97 0.44 -4.79
C ASP A 58 -9.26 -0.69 -4.05
N ALA A 59 -8.52 -1.51 -4.77
CA ALA A 59 -7.80 -2.63 -4.15
C ALA A 59 -6.70 -2.11 -3.21
N MET A 60 -6.02 -1.05 -3.61
CA MET A 60 -4.97 -0.45 -2.79
C MET A 60 -5.55 0.15 -1.52
N ALA A 61 -6.71 0.78 -1.63
CA ALA A 61 -7.39 1.35 -0.47
C ALA A 61 -7.73 0.27 0.55
N ARG A 62 -8.16 -0.89 0.09
CA ARG A 62 -8.48 -2.02 0.98
C ARG A 62 -7.25 -2.54 1.68
N ALA A 63 -6.15 -2.67 0.97
CA ALA A 63 -4.90 -3.14 1.57
C ALA A 63 -4.40 -2.17 2.62
N ASN A 64 -4.45 -0.87 2.31
CA ASN A 64 -4.02 0.15 3.25
C ASN A 64 -4.93 0.20 4.47
N ALA A 65 -6.22 0.02 4.30
CA ALA A 65 -7.17 0.01 5.41
C ALA A 65 -6.89 -1.18 6.34
N ALA A 66 -6.62 -2.34 5.78
CA ALA A 66 -6.30 -3.52 6.58
C ALA A 66 -5.06 -3.29 7.42
N ALA A 67 -4.04 -2.67 6.84
CA ALA A 67 -2.81 -2.35 7.58
C ALA A 67 -3.10 -1.35 8.70
N ALA A 68 -3.89 -0.32 8.42
CA ALA A 68 -4.23 0.69 9.40
C ALA A 68 -5.07 0.12 10.54
N ASP A 69 -5.89 -0.90 10.23
CA ASP A 69 -6.73 -1.56 11.23
C ASP A 69 -5.99 -2.65 11.98
N ASN A 70 -4.70 -2.79 11.77
CA ASN A 70 -3.87 -3.80 12.43
C ASN A 70 -4.36 -5.21 12.19
N GLN A 71 -4.84 -5.49 11.01
CA GLN A 71 -5.19 -6.85 10.64
C GLN A 71 -3.92 -7.68 10.53
N SER A 72 -4.06 -9.00 10.50
CA SER A 72 -2.89 -9.88 10.47
C SER A 72 -2.04 -9.61 9.23
N ALA A 73 -0.75 -9.92 9.34
CA ALA A 73 0.15 -9.80 8.20
C ALA A 73 -0.35 -10.62 7.02
N GLU A 74 -0.94 -11.76 7.32
CA GLU A 74 -1.50 -12.65 6.30
C GLU A 74 -2.63 -11.99 5.54
N GLU A 75 -3.52 -11.32 6.25
CA GLU A 75 -4.64 -10.63 5.62
C GLU A 75 -4.15 -9.43 4.83
N VAL A 76 -3.21 -8.67 5.36
CA VAL A 76 -2.63 -7.52 4.66
C VAL A 76 -1.96 -7.99 3.36
N ASP A 77 -1.20 -9.07 3.42
CA ASP A 77 -0.53 -9.62 2.24
C ASP A 77 -1.52 -10.08 1.19
N LYS A 78 -2.60 -10.69 1.61
CA LYS A 78 -3.63 -11.15 0.70
C LYS A 78 -4.23 -9.98 -0.09
N LEU A 79 -4.55 -8.90 0.61
CA LEU A 79 -5.11 -7.72 -0.04
C LEU A 79 -4.08 -6.97 -0.87
N ALA A 80 -2.84 -6.94 -0.40
CA ALA A 80 -1.75 -6.32 -1.17
C ALA A 80 -1.51 -7.09 -2.47
N TYR A 81 -1.59 -8.41 -2.42
CA TYR A 81 -1.41 -9.22 -3.62
C TYR A 81 -2.51 -8.95 -4.64
N LEU A 82 -3.75 -8.82 -4.18
CA LEU A 82 -4.85 -8.47 -5.08
C LEU A 82 -4.61 -7.10 -5.72
N ALA A 83 -4.16 -6.14 -4.94
CA ALA A 83 -3.84 -4.82 -5.46
C ALA A 83 -2.72 -4.89 -6.49
N LYS A 84 -1.70 -5.70 -6.22
CA LYS A 84 -0.59 -5.87 -7.13
C LYS A 84 -1.06 -6.44 -8.48
N GLN A 85 -1.99 -7.37 -8.45
CA GLN A 85 -2.55 -7.93 -9.66
C GLN A 85 -3.32 -6.88 -10.46
N LYS A 86 -4.10 -6.04 -9.79
CA LYS A 86 -4.85 -4.98 -10.47
C LYS A 86 -3.91 -3.95 -11.07
N ILE A 87 -2.83 -3.64 -10.39
CA ILE A 87 -1.81 -2.73 -10.89
C ILE A 87 -1.16 -3.32 -12.14
N ALA A 88 -0.83 -4.61 -12.11
CA ALA A 88 -0.21 -5.27 -13.25
C ALA A 88 -1.12 -5.25 -14.47
N VAL A 89 -2.41 -5.50 -14.27
CA VAL A 89 -3.38 -5.44 -15.36
C VAL A 89 -3.45 -4.03 -15.94
N THR A 90 -3.42 -3.02 -15.08
CA THR A 90 -3.42 -1.63 -15.53
C THR A 90 -2.21 -1.34 -16.40
N GLN A 91 -1.03 -1.79 -15.95
CA GLN A 91 0.21 -1.58 -16.70
C GLN A 91 0.18 -2.29 -18.05
N GLU A 92 -0.34 -3.51 -18.09
CA GLU A 92 -0.46 -4.25 -19.34
C GLU A 92 -1.41 -3.57 -20.31
N MET A 93 -2.53 -3.06 -19.81
CA MET A 93 -3.48 -2.34 -20.64
C MET A 93 -2.85 -1.08 -21.23
N VAL A 94 -2.07 -0.37 -20.42
CA VAL A 94 -1.36 0.83 -20.88
C VAL A 94 -0.39 0.47 -22.01
N LYS A 95 0.38 -0.59 -21.83
CA LYS A 95 1.33 -1.02 -22.85
C LYS A 95 0.62 -1.38 -24.15
N GLN A 96 -0.46 -2.13 -24.03
CA GLN A 96 -1.21 -2.59 -25.19
C GLN A 96 -1.81 -1.43 -25.96
N LYS A 97 -2.49 -0.53 -25.26
CA LYS A 97 -3.14 0.60 -25.89
C LYS A 97 -2.14 1.60 -26.45
N SER A 98 -1.04 1.80 -25.74
CA SER A 98 0.02 2.68 -26.19
C SER A 98 0.66 2.16 -27.48
N ALA A 99 0.87 0.84 -27.55
CA ALA A 99 1.43 0.22 -28.76
C ALA A 99 0.47 0.33 -29.93
N GLU A 100 -0.82 0.10 -29.70
CA GLU A 100 -1.83 0.25 -30.75
C GLU A 100 -1.86 1.67 -31.28
N SER A 101 -1.78 2.65 -30.37
CA SER A 101 -1.79 4.04 -30.75
C SER A 101 -0.58 4.41 -31.60
N SER A 102 0.58 3.83 -31.30
CA SER A 102 1.80 4.06 -32.09
C SER A 102 1.68 3.49 -33.48
N ILE A 103 1.02 2.36 -33.64
CA ILE A 103 0.86 1.72 -34.94
C ILE A 103 -0.09 2.54 -35.81
N VAL A 104 -1.17 3.00 -35.24
CA VAL A 104 -2.20 3.71 -35.98
C VAL A 104 -1.81 5.16 -36.23
N GLY A 105 -1.17 5.74 -35.26
CA GLY A 105 -0.78 7.14 -35.34
C GLY A 105 0.45 7.34 -36.13
#